data_625c758624d648cfb80fe4a23e330adc
#
_entry.id   625c758624d648cfb80fe4a23e330adc
#
_cell.length_a   1.000
_cell.length_b   1.000
_cell.length_c   1.000
_cell.angle_alpha   90.00
_cell.angle_beta   90.00
_cell.angle_gamma   90.00
#
_symmetry.space_group_name_H-M   'P 1'
#
loop_
_entity.id
_entity.type
_entity.pdbx_description
1 polymer ?
#
loop_
_entity_poly.entity_id
_entity_poly.type
_entity_poly.pdbx_seq_one_letter_code
_entity_poly.pdbx_strand_id
1 'polypeptide(L)'
;MNDTSATKPGRSTSAAPALLALLIGIMTSAGSARAQSAAADGQKLAFDRGKGNCLTCHAIKGGNLPGTIGPELKDIKSKFPDRNELVGILNDETKRNPQTVMPPFGRNRILSEQEINAIVDFLQTL
;
A
#
# COMPACT_ATOMS: atom_id res chain seq x y z
N MET A 1 -11.66 47.03 70.35
CA MET A 1 -12.55 45.89 70.50
C MET A 1 -12.99 45.47 69.11
N ASN A 2 -12.83 44.24 68.79
CA ASN A 2 -13.27 43.45 67.64
C ASN A 2 -12.38 43.45 66.41
N ASP A 3 -11.54 42.45 66.46
CA ASP A 3 -10.94 41.76 65.32
C ASP A 3 -11.98 41.21 64.35
N THR A 4 -11.68 41.37 63.05
CA THR A 4 -12.36 40.54 62.04
C THR A 4 -11.34 39.96 61.06
N SER A 5 -11.07 38.71 61.31
CA SER A 5 -10.18 37.84 60.53
C SER A 5 -10.77 37.61 59.10
N ALA A 6 -10.03 37.97 58.09
CA ALA A 6 -10.41 37.74 56.68
C ALA A 6 -9.74 36.42 56.19
N THR A 7 -10.57 35.43 55.93
CA THR A 7 -10.22 34.15 55.36
C THR A 7 -9.98 34.28 53.86
N LYS A 8 -8.76 33.87 53.39
CA LYS A 8 -8.33 33.88 52.01
C LYS A 8 -8.83 32.62 51.31
N PRO A 9 -9.52 32.69 50.15
CA PRO A 9 -9.86 31.46 49.43
C PRO A 9 -8.67 30.91 48.63
N GLY A 10 -8.47 29.62 48.77
CA GLY A 10 -7.43 28.86 48.08
C GLY A 10 -7.68 28.78 46.56
N ARG A 11 -6.64 29.01 45.78
CA ARG A 11 -6.60 28.75 44.34
C ARG A 11 -6.53 27.24 44.11
N SER A 12 -7.59 26.66 43.60
CA SER A 12 -7.60 25.33 43.00
C SER A 12 -6.99 25.41 41.61
N THR A 13 -5.77 24.91 41.42
CA THR A 13 -5.13 24.75 40.11
C THR A 13 -5.58 23.40 39.55
N SER A 14 -6.57 23.42 38.67
CA SER A 14 -6.91 22.27 37.82
C SER A 14 -5.86 22.13 36.74
N ALA A 15 -4.89 21.26 36.98
CA ALA A 15 -3.92 20.83 35.98
C ALA A 15 -4.28 19.41 35.52
N ALA A 16 -5.10 19.29 34.47
CA ALA A 16 -5.14 18.14 33.56
C ALA A 16 -6.21 18.34 32.48
N PRO A 17 -5.82 18.65 31.24
CA PRO A 17 -6.12 17.70 30.16
C PRO A 17 -5.05 17.65 29.03
N ALA A 18 -3.77 17.96 29.30
CA ALA A 18 -2.76 18.01 28.24
C ALA A 18 -2.15 16.66 27.83
N LEU A 19 -2.36 15.58 28.60
CA LEU A 19 -1.73 14.27 28.34
C LEU A 19 -2.56 13.32 27.46
N LEU A 20 -3.85 13.57 27.26
CA LEU A 20 -4.69 12.67 26.47
C LEU A 20 -4.62 12.94 24.95
N ALA A 21 -4.26 14.16 24.55
CA ALA A 21 -4.14 14.52 23.12
C ALA A 21 -2.88 13.96 22.44
N LEU A 22 -1.82 13.62 23.20
CA LEU A 22 -0.56 13.13 22.63
C LEU A 22 -0.60 11.64 22.26
N LEU A 23 -1.52 10.86 22.84
CA LEU A 23 -1.63 9.42 22.57
C LEU A 23 -2.45 9.10 21.31
N ILE A 24 -3.29 10.01 20.83
CA ILE A 24 -4.12 9.79 19.63
C ILE A 24 -3.30 10.01 18.34
N GLY A 25 -2.25 10.82 18.37
CA GLY A 25 -1.41 11.13 17.21
C GLY A 25 -0.45 10.01 16.77
N ILE A 26 -0.17 9.03 17.62
CA ILE A 26 0.82 7.97 17.34
C ILE A 26 0.22 6.76 16.62
N MET A 27 -1.10 6.58 16.67
CA MET A 27 -1.77 5.39 16.07
C MET A 27 -2.01 5.48 14.56
N THR A 28 -1.89 6.65 13.93
CA THR A 28 -2.22 6.83 12.50
C THR A 28 -1.05 6.59 11.53
N SER A 29 0.20 6.52 12.02
CA SER A 29 1.39 6.42 11.15
C SER A 29 1.81 4.99 10.79
N ALA A 30 1.36 3.97 11.52
CA ALA A 30 1.80 2.58 11.28
C ALA A 30 1.20 1.96 10.01
N GLY A 31 0.01 2.40 9.59
CA GLY A 31 -0.65 1.88 8.37
C GLY A 31 0.03 2.32 7.08
N SER A 32 0.48 3.56 7.00
CA SER A 32 1.14 4.12 5.80
C SER A 32 2.51 3.50 5.55
N ALA A 33 3.31 3.29 6.60
CA ALA A 33 4.63 2.67 6.48
C ALA A 33 4.56 1.22 5.97
N ARG A 34 3.56 0.46 6.41
CA ARG A 34 3.35 -0.93 5.99
C ARG A 34 2.91 -1.03 4.54
N ALA A 35 2.03 -0.16 4.09
CA ALA A 35 1.59 -0.11 2.70
C ALA A 35 2.73 0.27 1.74
N GLN A 36 3.59 1.23 2.14
CA GLN A 36 4.76 1.63 1.35
C GLN A 36 5.81 0.51 1.27
N SER A 37 6.03 -0.26 2.34
CA SER A 37 6.94 -1.40 2.30
C SER A 37 6.43 -2.51 1.38
N ALA A 38 5.13 -2.82 1.43
CA ALA A 38 4.50 -3.82 0.56
C ALA A 38 4.61 -3.44 -0.93
N ALA A 39 4.36 -2.17 -1.27
CA ALA A 39 4.50 -1.68 -2.64
C ALA A 39 5.97 -1.71 -3.12
N ALA A 40 6.94 -1.38 -2.26
CA ALA A 40 8.37 -1.46 -2.59
C ALA A 40 8.83 -2.90 -2.84
N ASP A 41 8.34 -3.86 -2.06
CA ASP A 41 8.63 -5.28 -2.27
C ASP A 41 7.92 -5.80 -3.53
N GLY A 42 6.70 -5.34 -3.80
CA GLY A 42 5.98 -5.61 -5.04
C GLY A 42 6.73 -5.12 -6.28
N GLN A 43 7.34 -3.94 -6.24
CA GLN A 43 8.17 -3.43 -7.33
C GLN A 43 9.38 -4.33 -7.59
N LYS A 44 10.08 -4.75 -6.54
CA LYS A 44 11.22 -5.67 -6.68
C LYS A 44 10.80 -6.97 -7.34
N LEU A 45 9.69 -7.57 -6.88
CA LEU A 45 9.15 -8.81 -7.45
C LEU A 45 8.71 -8.64 -8.91
N ALA A 46 8.06 -7.52 -9.25
CA ALA A 46 7.65 -7.23 -10.63
C ALA A 46 8.85 -7.08 -11.58
N PHE A 47 9.97 -6.52 -11.10
CA PHE A 47 11.16 -6.28 -11.92
C PHE A 47 12.17 -7.44 -11.90
N ASP A 48 12.03 -8.36 -10.95
CA ASP A 48 12.89 -9.55 -10.84
C ASP A 48 12.63 -10.51 -12.01
N ARG A 49 13.69 -10.80 -12.79
CA ARG A 49 13.64 -11.70 -13.95
C ARG A 49 13.34 -13.16 -13.58
N GLY A 50 13.62 -13.55 -12.35
CA GLY A 50 13.31 -14.88 -11.82
C GLY A 50 11.91 -14.98 -11.20
N LYS A 51 11.16 -13.88 -11.14
CA LYS A 51 9.83 -13.79 -10.53
C LYS A 51 8.79 -13.23 -11.51
N GLY A 52 8.31 -12.02 -11.30
CA GLY A 52 7.28 -11.41 -12.15
C GLY A 52 7.76 -11.10 -13.55
N ASN A 53 9.00 -10.63 -13.69
CA ASN A 53 9.63 -10.27 -14.97
C ASN A 53 8.75 -9.38 -15.87
N CYS A 54 7.95 -8.50 -15.26
CA CYS A 54 6.91 -7.73 -15.93
C CYS A 54 7.49 -6.78 -17.01
N LEU A 55 8.73 -6.31 -16.80
CA LEU A 55 9.41 -5.42 -17.75
C LEU A 55 9.71 -6.08 -19.09
N THR A 56 9.75 -7.41 -19.19
CA THR A 56 9.91 -8.09 -20.47
C THR A 56 8.79 -7.76 -21.47
N CYS A 57 7.60 -7.49 -20.96
CA CYS A 57 6.42 -7.24 -21.78
C CYS A 57 5.85 -5.83 -21.62
N HIS A 58 5.97 -5.22 -20.44
CA HIS A 58 5.30 -3.97 -20.09
C HIS A 58 6.29 -2.82 -19.86
N ALA A 59 5.92 -1.63 -20.32
CA ALA A 59 6.52 -0.40 -19.85
C ALA A 59 5.95 -0.04 -18.48
N ILE A 60 6.83 0.15 -17.48
CA ILE A 60 6.47 0.49 -16.10
C ILE A 60 7.40 1.60 -15.63
N LYS A 61 6.86 2.63 -14.98
CA LYS A 61 7.64 3.74 -14.43
C LYS A 61 8.73 3.22 -13.48
N GLY A 62 9.96 3.67 -13.68
CA GLY A 62 11.13 3.24 -12.90
C GLY A 62 11.78 1.95 -13.38
N GLY A 63 11.23 1.28 -14.40
CA GLY A 63 11.85 0.13 -15.03
C GLY A 63 12.84 0.49 -16.12
N ASN A 64 13.85 -0.36 -16.32
CA ASN A 64 14.86 -0.21 -17.37
C ASN A 64 14.58 -1.18 -18.53
N LEU A 65 14.78 -0.72 -19.78
CA LEU A 65 14.62 -1.53 -20.99
C LEU A 65 13.26 -2.24 -21.07
N PRO A 66 12.15 -1.49 -21.03
CA PRO A 66 10.82 -2.08 -21.02
C PRO A 66 10.48 -2.71 -22.37
N GLY A 67 9.75 -3.84 -22.31
CA GLY A 67 9.13 -4.44 -23.50
C GLY A 67 7.89 -3.67 -23.95
N THR A 68 7.40 -4.04 -25.15
CA THR A 68 6.23 -3.42 -25.79
C THR A 68 5.16 -4.45 -26.18
N ILE A 69 5.27 -5.69 -25.70
CA ILE A 69 4.34 -6.78 -25.99
C ILE A 69 3.00 -6.54 -25.30
N GLY A 70 3.06 -6.11 -24.03
CA GLY A 70 1.90 -5.73 -23.23
C GLY A 70 1.67 -4.22 -23.21
N PRO A 71 0.51 -3.75 -22.73
CA PRO A 71 0.26 -2.32 -22.55
C PRO A 71 1.16 -1.70 -21.49
N GLU A 72 1.39 -0.39 -21.61
CA GLU A 72 2.04 0.39 -20.55
C GLU A 72 1.21 0.34 -19.27
N LEU A 73 1.86 0.02 -18.14
CA LEU A 73 1.23 -0.02 -16.83
C LEU A 73 1.33 1.35 -16.16
N LYS A 74 0.27 2.14 -16.36
CA LYS A 74 0.07 3.47 -15.75
C LYS A 74 -1.41 3.69 -15.47
N ASP A 75 -1.70 4.58 -14.54
CA ASP A 75 -3.07 4.90 -14.10
C ASP A 75 -3.87 3.64 -13.69
N ILE A 76 -3.15 2.68 -13.10
CA ILE A 76 -3.70 1.34 -12.82
C ILE A 76 -4.87 1.42 -11.84
N LYS A 77 -4.74 2.25 -10.81
CA LYS A 77 -5.81 2.44 -9.82
C LYS A 77 -7.10 2.99 -10.43
N SER A 78 -7.00 3.84 -11.45
CA SER A 78 -8.17 4.35 -12.17
C SER A 78 -8.79 3.32 -13.10
N LYS A 79 -7.95 2.52 -13.77
CA LYS A 79 -8.39 1.50 -14.73
C LYS A 79 -8.97 0.27 -14.06
N PHE A 80 -8.42 -0.08 -12.89
CA PHE A 80 -8.78 -1.23 -12.09
C PHE A 80 -9.01 -0.79 -10.63
N PRO A 81 -10.14 -0.13 -10.34
CA PRO A 81 -10.46 0.33 -8.98
C PRO A 81 -10.67 -0.84 -8.01
N ASP A 82 -11.15 -1.98 -8.50
CA ASP A 82 -11.22 -3.21 -7.70
C ASP A 82 -9.87 -3.93 -7.72
N ARG A 83 -9.21 -3.94 -6.56
CA ARG A 83 -7.93 -4.64 -6.36
C ARG A 83 -8.02 -6.14 -6.69
N ASN A 84 -9.16 -6.76 -6.45
CA ASN A 84 -9.35 -8.19 -6.68
C ASN A 84 -9.34 -8.53 -8.17
N GLU A 85 -9.72 -7.60 -9.04
CA GLU A 85 -9.60 -7.78 -10.49
C GLU A 85 -8.13 -7.94 -10.89
N LEU A 86 -7.21 -7.10 -10.37
CA LEU A 86 -5.77 -7.26 -10.61
C LEU A 86 -5.21 -8.56 -10.06
N VAL A 87 -5.66 -8.99 -8.88
CA VAL A 87 -5.29 -10.30 -8.33
C VAL A 87 -5.74 -11.41 -9.27
N GLY A 88 -6.95 -11.33 -9.81
CA GLY A 88 -7.48 -12.28 -10.79
C GLY A 88 -6.65 -12.33 -12.08
N ILE A 89 -6.27 -11.17 -12.62
CA ILE A 89 -5.42 -11.02 -13.81
C ILE A 89 -4.07 -11.69 -13.60
N LEU A 90 -3.39 -11.39 -12.49
CA LEU A 90 -2.09 -11.98 -12.18
C LEU A 90 -2.18 -13.49 -11.88
N ASN A 91 -3.28 -13.94 -11.31
CA ASN A 91 -3.49 -15.38 -11.13
C ASN A 91 -3.64 -16.09 -12.47
N ASP A 92 -4.51 -15.60 -13.34
CA ASP A 92 -4.80 -16.26 -14.62
C ASP A 92 -5.55 -15.33 -15.58
N GLU A 93 -4.81 -14.54 -16.34
CA GLU A 93 -5.37 -13.65 -17.38
C GLU A 93 -6.08 -14.42 -18.50
N THR A 94 -5.79 -15.71 -18.69
CA THR A 94 -6.47 -16.50 -19.73
C THR A 94 -7.98 -16.62 -19.52
N LYS A 95 -8.44 -16.44 -18.29
CA LYS A 95 -9.88 -16.44 -17.96
C LYS A 95 -10.61 -15.23 -18.54
N ARG A 96 -9.93 -14.08 -18.64
CA ARG A 96 -10.45 -12.83 -19.18
C ARG A 96 -10.12 -12.68 -20.67
N ASN A 97 -8.89 -13.01 -21.03
CA ASN A 97 -8.38 -12.95 -22.40
C ASN A 97 -7.72 -14.30 -22.76
N PRO A 98 -8.43 -15.23 -23.39
CA PRO A 98 -7.87 -16.55 -23.76
C PRO A 98 -6.70 -16.48 -24.76
N GLN A 99 -6.52 -15.35 -25.46
CA GLN A 99 -5.41 -15.16 -26.42
C GLN A 99 -4.20 -14.47 -25.78
N THR A 100 -4.21 -14.23 -24.47
CA THR A 100 -3.10 -13.58 -23.79
C THR A 100 -1.83 -14.40 -23.85
N VAL A 101 -0.69 -13.72 -24.02
CA VAL A 101 0.65 -14.29 -23.84
C VAL A 101 1.19 -14.06 -22.42
N MET A 102 0.43 -13.33 -21.59
CA MET A 102 0.79 -13.11 -20.20
C MET A 102 0.77 -14.42 -19.42
N PRO A 103 1.84 -14.78 -18.70
CA PRO A 103 1.85 -16.02 -17.93
C PRO A 103 0.78 -16.02 -16.83
N PRO A 104 0.10 -17.14 -16.57
CA PRO A 104 -0.81 -17.29 -15.44
C PRO A 104 -0.01 -17.53 -14.16
N PHE A 105 0.50 -16.45 -13.57
CA PHE A 105 1.48 -16.49 -12.50
C PHE A 105 1.04 -17.29 -11.28
N GLY A 106 -0.20 -17.11 -10.84
CA GLY A 106 -0.73 -17.85 -9.69
C GLY A 106 -1.07 -19.30 -10.03
N ARG A 107 -1.83 -19.52 -11.13
CA ARG A 107 -2.22 -20.86 -11.56
C ARG A 107 -1.02 -21.79 -11.77
N ASN A 108 0.05 -21.28 -12.34
CA ASN A 108 1.27 -22.04 -12.60
C ASN A 108 2.28 -21.96 -11.44
N ARG A 109 1.92 -21.35 -10.32
CA ARG A 109 2.78 -21.20 -9.13
C ARG A 109 4.13 -20.52 -9.41
N ILE A 110 4.17 -19.63 -10.39
CA ILE A 110 5.34 -18.79 -10.68
C ILE A 110 5.53 -17.77 -9.54
N LEU A 111 4.41 -17.25 -9.05
CA LEU A 111 4.32 -16.37 -7.89
C LEU A 111 3.39 -16.99 -6.84
N SER A 112 3.75 -16.83 -5.58
CA SER A 112 2.85 -17.14 -4.46
C SER A 112 1.74 -16.10 -4.36
N GLU A 113 0.70 -16.41 -3.59
CA GLU A 113 -0.39 -15.47 -3.31
C GLU A 113 0.11 -14.18 -2.65
N GLN A 114 1.07 -14.29 -1.72
CA GLN A 114 1.68 -13.13 -1.07
C GLN A 114 2.45 -12.26 -2.06
N GLU A 115 3.22 -12.87 -2.97
CA GLU A 115 3.97 -12.14 -4.00
C GLU A 115 3.02 -11.45 -5.00
N ILE A 116 1.93 -12.10 -5.39
CA ILE A 116 0.88 -11.50 -6.24
C ILE A 116 0.27 -10.29 -5.53
N ASN A 117 -0.09 -10.43 -4.26
CA ASN A 117 -0.65 -9.34 -3.48
C ASN A 117 0.31 -8.14 -3.36
N ALA A 118 1.61 -8.39 -3.12
CA ALA A 118 2.61 -7.33 -3.07
C ALA A 118 2.77 -6.62 -4.44
N ILE A 119 2.79 -7.37 -5.54
CA ILE A 119 2.84 -6.80 -6.89
C ILE A 119 1.59 -5.96 -7.16
N VAL A 120 0.40 -6.41 -6.79
CA VAL A 120 -0.85 -5.63 -6.93
C VAL A 120 -0.78 -4.34 -6.13
N ASP A 121 -0.26 -4.36 -4.91
CA ASP A 121 -0.07 -3.16 -4.09
C ASP A 121 0.87 -2.15 -4.78
N PHE A 122 1.94 -2.63 -5.40
CA PHE A 122 2.81 -1.79 -6.23
C PHE A 122 2.08 -1.23 -7.46
N LEU A 123 1.38 -2.07 -8.22
CA LEU A 123 0.65 -1.64 -9.42
C LEU A 123 -0.39 -0.55 -9.11
N GLN A 124 -1.03 -0.61 -7.95
CA GLN A 124 -1.98 0.41 -7.49
C GLN A 124 -1.33 1.78 -7.18
N THR A 125 0.00 1.87 -7.18
CA THR A 125 0.75 3.14 -7.01
C THR A 125 1.10 3.81 -8.34
N LEU A 126 0.83 3.17 -9.47
CA LEU A 126 1.16 3.63 -10.83
C LEU A 126 0.08 4.52 -11.43
#